data_95f7a7fb7fe6ecff361df1945f16fb26
#
_entry.id   95f7a7fb7fe6ecff361df1945f16fb26
#
_cell.length_a   1.000
_cell.length_b   1.000
_cell.length_c   1.000
_cell.angle_alpha   90.00
_cell.angle_beta   90.00
_cell.angle_gamma   90.00
#
_symmetry.space_group_name_H-M   'P 1'
#
loop_
_entity.id
_entity.type
_entity.pdbx_description
1 polymer ?
#
loop_
_entity_poly.entity_id
_entity_poly.type
_entity_poly.pdbx_seq_one_letter_code
_entity_poly.pdbx_strand_id
1 'polypeptide(L)'
;MNDKPYCNGQWTKARFKSFVTSALRRASSRWAPKYTCKKKARTARNTYKCSLCANSVGNKDIKIDHINPVVDPTKGFESWDKFIERLFVELDGYQAICITCHKIKTAEEREIRKKNK
;
A
#
# COMPACT_ATOMS: atom_id res chain seq x y z
N MET A 1 -29.14 19.56 -2.96
CA MET A 1 -27.72 19.80 -3.29
C MET A 1 -27.14 18.61 -4.02
N ASN A 2 -26.42 18.83 -5.09
CA ASN A 2 -25.85 17.73 -5.86
C ASN A 2 -24.51 17.29 -5.28
N ASP A 3 -24.46 16.09 -4.68
CA ASP A 3 -23.26 15.52 -4.10
C ASP A 3 -22.42 14.75 -5.11
N LYS A 4 -22.72 14.87 -6.40
CA LYS A 4 -22.07 14.14 -7.49
C LYS A 4 -21.44 15.11 -8.50
N PRO A 5 -20.28 15.71 -8.17
CA PRO A 5 -19.68 16.75 -9.02
C PRO A 5 -18.99 16.24 -10.29
N TYR A 6 -18.88 14.93 -10.49
CA TYR A 6 -18.16 14.33 -11.63
C TYR A 6 -19.10 13.60 -12.57
N CYS A 7 -18.71 13.50 -13.83
CA CYS A 7 -19.42 12.75 -14.87
C CYS A 7 -20.85 13.23 -15.04
N ASN A 8 -21.03 14.56 -15.16
CA ASN A 8 -22.34 15.19 -15.34
C ASN A 8 -23.35 14.78 -14.27
N GLY A 9 -22.94 14.78 -13.01
CA GLY A 9 -23.84 14.49 -11.90
C GLY A 9 -24.03 13.01 -11.62
N GLN A 10 -23.16 12.15 -12.15
CA GLN A 10 -23.28 10.70 -11.93
C GLN A 10 -22.39 10.19 -10.83
N TRP A 11 -21.24 10.83 -10.60
CA TRP A 11 -20.23 10.34 -9.66
C TRP A 11 -20.04 11.26 -8.47
N THR A 12 -20.02 10.67 -7.27
CA THR A 12 -19.66 11.35 -6.03
C THR A 12 -18.15 11.59 -5.98
N LYS A 13 -17.71 12.48 -5.07
CA LYS A 13 -16.28 12.66 -4.80
C LYS A 13 -15.63 11.36 -4.33
N ALA A 14 -16.33 10.58 -3.50
CA ALA A 14 -15.81 9.30 -3.02
C ALA A 14 -15.59 8.31 -4.15
N ARG A 15 -16.52 8.23 -5.10
CA ARG A 15 -16.38 7.35 -6.26
C ARG A 15 -15.22 7.76 -7.15
N PHE A 16 -15.06 9.06 -7.39
CA PHE A 16 -13.93 9.58 -8.16
C PHE A 16 -12.60 9.27 -7.48
N LYS A 17 -12.51 9.51 -6.18
CA LYS A 17 -11.31 9.22 -5.40
C LYS A 17 -10.95 7.74 -5.48
N SER A 18 -11.93 6.86 -5.32
CA SER A 18 -11.72 5.41 -5.42
C SER A 18 -11.23 5.00 -6.81
N PHE A 19 -11.80 5.59 -7.85
CA PHE A 19 -11.41 5.35 -9.24
C PHE A 19 -9.94 5.73 -9.48
N VAL A 20 -9.53 6.91 -9.05
CA VAL A 20 -8.16 7.40 -9.22
C VAL A 20 -7.17 6.60 -8.37
N THR A 21 -7.49 6.34 -7.10
CA THR A 21 -6.59 5.56 -6.23
C THR A 21 -6.39 4.15 -6.74
N SER A 22 -7.43 3.51 -7.27
CA SER A 22 -7.31 2.18 -7.87
C SER A 22 -6.39 2.18 -9.08
N ALA A 23 -6.50 3.20 -9.95
CA ALA A 23 -5.63 3.34 -11.11
C ALA A 23 -4.16 3.54 -10.71
N LEU A 24 -3.92 4.40 -9.71
CA LEU A 24 -2.58 4.64 -9.19
C LEU A 24 -1.98 3.39 -8.55
N ARG A 25 -2.78 2.64 -7.79
CA ARG A 25 -2.31 1.39 -7.17
C ARG A 25 -1.97 0.33 -8.22
N ARG A 26 -2.75 0.24 -9.30
CA ARG A 26 -2.40 -0.66 -10.42
C ARG A 26 -1.08 -0.25 -11.08
N ALA A 27 -0.88 1.05 -11.28
CA ALA A 27 0.38 1.55 -11.82
C ALA A 27 1.56 1.22 -10.88
N SER A 28 1.34 1.36 -9.56
CA SER A 28 2.39 1.10 -8.57
C SER A 28 2.83 -0.36 -8.52
N SER A 29 1.99 -1.29 -8.98
CA SER A 29 2.38 -2.71 -9.04
C SER A 29 3.55 -2.96 -10.01
N ARG A 30 3.78 -2.03 -10.94
CA ARG A 30 4.89 -2.09 -11.91
C ARG A 30 6.03 -1.14 -11.56
N TRP A 31 5.98 -0.52 -10.40
CA TRP A 31 7.01 0.41 -9.92
C TRP A 31 8.30 -0.34 -9.62
N ALA A 32 9.39 0.02 -10.29
CA ALA A 32 10.66 -0.72 -10.24
C ALA A 32 11.21 -0.97 -8.83
N PRO A 33 11.19 0.00 -7.88
CA PRO A 33 11.67 -0.26 -6.53
C PRO A 33 10.97 -1.41 -5.80
N LYS A 34 9.69 -1.65 -6.08
CA LYS A 34 8.98 -2.81 -5.52
C LYS A 34 9.59 -4.12 -5.98
N TYR A 35 9.86 -4.22 -7.27
CA TYR A 35 10.49 -5.40 -7.86
C TYR A 35 11.87 -5.63 -7.26
N THR A 36 12.66 -4.56 -7.13
CA THR A 36 13.99 -4.63 -6.55
C THR A 36 13.94 -5.10 -5.08
N CYS A 37 12.98 -4.60 -4.31
CA CYS A 37 12.77 -5.00 -2.92
C CYS A 37 12.49 -6.50 -2.81
N LYS A 38 11.60 -7.01 -3.65
CA LYS A 38 11.27 -8.43 -3.67
C LYS A 38 12.48 -9.28 -4.05
N LYS A 39 13.23 -8.85 -5.07
CA LYS A 39 14.43 -9.54 -5.54
C LYS A 39 15.48 -9.64 -4.45
N LYS A 40 15.69 -8.57 -3.68
CA LYS A 40 16.64 -8.54 -2.56
C LYS A 40 16.23 -9.45 -1.41
N ALA A 41 14.93 -9.67 -1.21
CA ALA A 41 14.43 -10.56 -0.17
C ALA A 41 14.59 -12.04 -0.51
N ARG A 42 14.84 -12.36 -1.78
CA ARG A 42 14.98 -13.73 -2.25
C ARG A 42 16.27 -14.34 -1.73
N THR A 43 16.15 -15.48 -1.06
CA THR A 43 17.29 -16.21 -0.51
C THR A 43 17.60 -17.50 -1.29
N ALA A 44 16.61 -18.07 -1.97
CA ALA A 44 16.74 -19.27 -2.78
C ALA A 44 15.57 -19.28 -3.78
N ARG A 45 15.54 -20.30 -4.65
CA ARG A 45 14.46 -20.44 -5.61
C ARG A 45 13.11 -20.51 -4.87
N ASN A 46 12.19 -19.63 -5.27
CA ASN A 46 10.85 -19.54 -4.67
C ASN A 46 10.88 -19.38 -3.13
N THR A 47 11.92 -18.75 -2.61
CA THR A 47 12.08 -18.56 -1.16
C THR A 47 12.48 -17.13 -0.86
N TYR A 48 11.71 -16.50 0.02
CA TYR A 48 11.86 -15.08 0.39
C TYR A 48 11.85 -14.94 1.91
N LYS A 49 12.71 -14.09 2.42
CA LYS A 49 12.81 -13.85 3.86
C LYS A 49 11.96 -12.63 4.26
N CYS A 50 11.09 -12.83 5.25
CA CYS A 50 10.32 -11.75 5.85
C CYS A 50 11.25 -10.83 6.66
N SER A 51 11.20 -9.52 6.41
CA SER A 51 12.05 -8.57 7.11
C SER A 51 11.62 -8.34 8.57
N LEU A 52 10.39 -8.70 8.95
CA LEU A 52 9.88 -8.49 10.30
C LEU A 52 10.05 -9.71 11.19
N CYS A 53 9.68 -10.90 10.75
CA CYS A 53 9.76 -12.11 11.57
C CYS A 53 10.91 -13.03 11.19
N ALA A 54 11.64 -12.72 10.11
CA ALA A 54 12.77 -13.49 9.60
C ALA A 54 12.45 -14.91 9.12
N ASN A 55 11.16 -15.28 9.05
CA ASN A 55 10.77 -16.57 8.49
C ASN A 55 10.92 -16.56 6.97
N SER A 56 11.26 -17.74 6.40
CA SER A 56 11.32 -17.90 4.95
C SER A 56 9.98 -18.40 4.44
N VAL A 57 9.48 -17.79 3.36
CA VAL A 57 8.18 -18.14 2.76
C VAL A 57 8.31 -18.18 1.24
N GLY A 58 7.32 -18.79 0.59
CA GLY A 58 7.28 -18.88 -0.86
C GLY A 58 6.79 -17.59 -1.51
N ASN A 59 6.86 -17.58 -2.84
CA ASN A 59 6.46 -16.41 -3.64
C ASN A 59 5.01 -15.97 -3.39
N LYS A 60 4.12 -16.91 -3.10
CA LYS A 60 2.71 -16.60 -2.83
C LYS A 60 2.49 -15.94 -1.46
N ASP A 61 3.43 -16.12 -0.55
CA ASP A 61 3.28 -15.73 0.84
C ASP A 61 4.14 -14.53 1.23
N ILE A 62 4.80 -13.90 0.26
CA ILE A 62 5.58 -12.68 0.49
C ILE A 62 4.85 -11.49 -0.12
N LYS A 63 4.79 -10.39 0.61
CA LYS A 63 4.20 -9.14 0.15
C LYS A 63 5.22 -8.02 0.23
N ILE A 64 5.21 -7.14 -0.76
CA ILE A 64 6.01 -5.92 -0.72
C ILE A 64 5.12 -4.83 -0.17
N ASP A 65 5.50 -4.31 0.97
CA ASP A 65 4.69 -3.39 1.76
C ASP A 65 5.40 -2.05 1.90
N HIS A 66 4.61 -0.99 1.99
CA HIS A 66 5.14 0.33 2.32
C HIS A 66 5.45 0.36 3.81
N ILE A 67 6.69 0.72 4.17
CA ILE A 67 7.07 0.85 5.59
C ILE A 67 6.17 1.89 6.25
N ASN A 68 5.98 3.04 5.57
CA ASN A 68 5.01 4.05 5.99
C ASN A 68 3.75 3.89 5.15
N PRO A 69 2.56 3.76 5.75
CA PRO A 69 1.32 3.59 5.00
C PRO A 69 1.12 4.69 3.96
N VAL A 70 0.55 4.33 2.81
CA VAL A 70 0.26 5.30 1.73
C VAL A 70 -0.63 6.42 2.23
N VAL A 71 -1.64 6.07 3.03
CA VAL A 71 -2.47 7.04 3.74
C VAL A 71 -2.13 6.92 5.22
N ASP A 72 -1.65 8.02 5.81
CA ASP A 72 -1.32 8.05 7.23
C ASP A 72 -2.60 7.75 8.05
N PRO A 73 -2.64 6.67 8.85
CA PRO A 73 -3.87 6.32 9.56
C PRO A 73 -4.26 7.34 10.65
N THR A 74 -3.35 8.22 11.04
CA THR A 74 -3.67 9.29 11.99
C THR A 74 -4.26 10.52 11.33
N LYS A 75 -4.05 10.71 10.03
CA LYS A 75 -4.46 11.92 9.31
C LYS A 75 -5.50 11.66 8.22
N GLY A 76 -5.54 10.45 7.67
CA GLY A 76 -6.37 10.15 6.52
C GLY A 76 -5.82 10.75 5.23
N PHE A 77 -6.65 10.75 4.19
CA PHE A 77 -6.27 11.29 2.89
C PHE A 77 -6.12 12.81 2.98
N GLU A 78 -4.95 13.33 2.62
CA GLU A 78 -4.67 14.77 2.70
C GLU A 78 -4.74 15.45 1.34
N SER A 79 -4.07 14.90 0.32
CA SER A 79 -4.02 15.45 -1.03
C SER A 79 -3.53 14.40 -2.01
N TRP A 80 -3.74 14.63 -3.31
CA TRP A 80 -3.22 13.75 -4.35
C TRP A 80 -1.70 13.74 -4.37
N ASP A 81 -1.06 14.88 -4.14
CA ASP A 81 0.39 14.96 -4.09
C ASP A 81 0.95 14.09 -2.97
N LYS A 82 0.38 14.16 -1.78
CA LYS A 82 0.79 13.32 -0.65
C LYS A 82 0.55 11.86 -0.93
N PHE A 83 -0.58 11.51 -1.52
CA PHE A 83 -0.90 10.13 -1.88
C PHE A 83 0.14 9.56 -2.84
N ILE A 84 0.48 10.32 -3.89
CA ILE A 84 1.46 9.88 -4.89
C ILE A 84 2.85 9.75 -4.27
N GLU A 85 3.28 10.73 -3.47
CA GLU A 85 4.58 10.67 -2.79
C GLU A 85 4.71 9.43 -1.90
N ARG A 86 3.66 9.07 -1.21
CA ARG A 86 3.67 7.93 -0.28
C ARG A 86 3.46 6.59 -1.00
N LEU A 87 2.84 6.60 -2.17
CA LEU A 87 2.62 5.38 -2.95
C LEU A 87 3.86 4.99 -3.76
N PHE A 88 4.50 5.96 -4.40
CA PHE A 88 5.68 5.74 -5.26
C PHE A 88 6.94 6.15 -4.51
N VAL A 89 7.34 5.34 -3.54
CA VAL A 89 8.57 5.58 -2.77
C VAL A 89 9.75 4.82 -3.40
N GLU A 90 10.96 5.15 -2.96
CA GLU A 90 12.15 4.45 -3.40
C GLU A 90 12.34 3.16 -2.61
N LEU A 91 13.40 2.42 -2.93
CA LEU A 91 13.63 1.10 -2.34
C LEU A 91 13.60 1.09 -0.82
N ASP A 92 14.16 2.11 -0.18
CA ASP A 92 14.21 2.19 1.29
C ASP A 92 12.84 2.42 1.94
N GLY A 93 11.83 2.77 1.16
CA GLY A 93 10.46 2.92 1.64
C GLY A 93 9.64 1.64 1.60
N TYR A 94 10.20 0.55 1.08
CA TYR A 94 9.51 -0.74 0.98
C TYR A 94 10.16 -1.78 1.88
N GLN A 95 9.35 -2.79 2.23
CA GLN A 95 9.83 -3.98 2.95
C GLN A 95 9.12 -5.21 2.39
N ALA A 96 9.83 -6.34 2.39
CA ALA A 96 9.25 -7.63 2.02
C ALA A 96 8.85 -8.33 3.31
N ILE A 97 7.55 -8.60 3.47
CA ILE A 97 7.02 -9.22 4.68
C ILE A 97 6.08 -10.37 4.31
N CYS A 98 6.00 -11.36 5.20
CA CYS A 98 5.10 -12.49 4.98
C CYS A 98 3.64 -12.06 5.17
N ILE A 99 2.72 -12.88 4.65
CA ILE A 99 1.28 -12.60 4.74
C ILE A 99 0.84 -12.41 6.20
N THR A 100 1.36 -13.20 7.12
CA THR A 100 1.01 -13.11 8.55
C THR A 100 1.40 -11.75 9.12
N CYS A 101 2.64 -11.31 8.89
CA CYS A 101 3.09 -9.99 9.35
C CYS A 101 2.32 -8.85 8.68
N HIS A 102 1.98 -9.02 7.40
CA HIS A 102 1.18 -8.03 6.66
C HIS A 102 -0.21 -7.88 7.28
N LYS A 103 -0.84 -8.99 7.65
CA LYS A 103 -2.16 -8.96 8.31
C LYS A 103 -2.11 -8.27 9.66
N ILE A 104 -1.07 -8.52 10.44
CA ILE A 104 -0.88 -7.88 11.74
C ILE A 104 -0.72 -6.37 11.57
N LYS A 105 0.13 -5.94 10.65
CA LYS A 105 0.36 -4.52 10.36
C LYS A 105 -0.92 -3.83 9.90
N THR A 106 -1.67 -4.46 9.01
CA THR A 106 -2.93 -3.92 8.50
C THR A 106 -3.96 -3.75 9.63
N ALA A 107 -4.04 -4.73 10.54
CA ALA A 107 -4.95 -4.67 11.68
C ALA A 107 -4.58 -3.52 12.62
N GLU A 108 -3.29 -3.32 12.88
CA GLU A 108 -2.79 -2.23 13.72
C GLU A 108 -3.14 -0.87 13.12
N GLU A 109 -2.93 -0.70 11.81
CA GLU A 109 -3.26 0.55 11.11
C GLU A 109 -4.76 0.84 11.14
N ARG A 110 -5.59 -0.21 11.03
CA ARG A 110 -7.04 -0.09 11.12
C ARG A 110 -7.47 0.40 12.50
N GLU A 111 -6.85 -0.11 13.55
CA GLU A 111 -7.13 0.34 14.92
C GLU A 111 -6.75 1.81 15.13
N ILE A 112 -5.60 2.22 14.59
CA ILE A 112 -5.17 3.63 14.65
C ILE A 112 -6.20 4.53 13.96
N ARG A 113 -6.69 4.14 12.78
CA ARG A 113 -7.70 4.91 12.05
C ARG A 113 -8.99 5.07 12.84
N LYS A 114 -9.43 4.00 13.51
CA LYS A 114 -10.64 4.03 14.34
C LYS A 114 -10.52 5.03 15.48
N LYS A 115 -9.35 5.09 16.12
CA LYS A 115 -9.12 5.98 17.25
C LYS A 115 -9.08 7.45 16.84
N ASN A 116 -8.86 7.75 15.58
CA ASN A 116 -8.72 9.12 15.08
C ASN A 116 -9.93 9.60 14.27
N LYS A 117 -11.05 8.93 14.39
CA LYS A 117 -12.31 9.37 13.79
C LYS A 117 -13.04 10.36 14.68
#